data_17065d76b39d732d4a86355fd6db3257
#
_entry.id   17065d76b39d732d4a86355fd6db3257
#
_cell.length_a   1.000
_cell.length_b   1.000
_cell.length_c   1.000
_cell.angle_alpha   90.00
_cell.angle_beta   90.00
_cell.angle_gamma   90.00
#
_symmetry.space_group_name_H-M   'P 1'
#
loop_
_entity.id
_entity.type
_entity.pdbx_description
1 polymer ?
#
loop_
_entity_poly.entity_id
_entity_poly.type
_entity_poly.pdbx_seq_one_letter_code
_entity_poly.pdbx_strand_id
1 'polypeptide(L)'
;MKKVLKVIGIIVAVSAVLVTVLLVSLGKMAKEKNEKYYEYTNPVGAIEKKYSLMGSSEVSTIEFKSDNAQIGIFVIFYPAELNNEMRKCPVVLWANGTGSKSDTYTSFLKHLASWGFVVVSNNDENTRTGESLNAGIDLLIKENDNPDSVLYQKIDLDNIGIGGHSQGGPAVFNMATVQPHADMIKTVYAVSATSSYHTKVFGDGWEYDISKVNVPTLLTAGTQTFDAGTATSADQESDEKAGIMQGICPLWSLEENFRLLPDVEKVYVRKTNVDHGDSHLQFDAYMTAWFRYYLTDDKEAGNAFFGDAPELSTNANYQDFKAYKK
;
A
#
# COMPACT_ATOMS: atom_id res chain seq x y z
N MET A 1 28.59 20.97 45.48
CA MET A 1 28.17 21.33 44.12
C MET A 1 28.84 20.48 43.01
N LYS A 2 30.15 20.51 42.80
CA LYS A 2 30.81 19.77 41.68
C LYS A 2 30.56 18.24 41.67
N LYS A 3 30.50 17.55 42.82
CA LYS A 3 30.17 16.11 42.90
C LYS A 3 28.73 15.80 42.51
N VAL A 4 27.77 16.64 42.91
CA VAL A 4 26.34 16.46 42.58
C VAL A 4 26.11 16.65 41.07
N LEU A 5 26.71 17.69 40.48
CA LEU A 5 26.65 17.93 39.03
C LEU A 5 27.25 16.76 38.23
N LYS A 6 28.34 16.16 38.74
CA LYS A 6 28.95 14.99 38.10
C LYS A 6 28.04 13.76 38.14
N VAL A 7 27.35 13.52 39.25
CA VAL A 7 26.38 12.44 39.43
C VAL A 7 25.15 12.65 38.52
N ILE A 8 24.63 13.88 38.47
CA ILE A 8 23.52 14.20 37.55
C ILE A 8 23.92 14.00 36.10
N GLY A 9 25.13 14.43 35.70
CA GLY A 9 25.62 14.21 34.34
C GLY A 9 25.76 12.74 33.98
N ILE A 10 26.19 11.88 34.92
CA ILE A 10 26.26 10.43 34.70
C ILE A 10 24.85 9.84 34.58
N ILE A 11 23.90 10.22 35.40
CA ILE A 11 22.52 9.73 35.33
C ILE A 11 21.89 10.12 33.99
N VAL A 12 22.05 11.37 33.55
CA VAL A 12 21.54 11.82 32.23
C VAL A 12 22.17 11.04 31.08
N ALA A 13 23.50 10.82 31.12
CA ALA A 13 24.18 10.04 30.09
C ALA A 13 23.73 8.57 30.06
N VAL A 14 23.55 7.92 31.22
CA VAL A 14 23.06 6.55 31.33
C VAL A 14 21.61 6.47 30.83
N SER A 15 20.75 7.43 31.20
CA SER A 15 19.37 7.48 30.72
C SER A 15 19.28 7.66 29.19
N ALA A 16 20.12 8.53 28.62
CA ALA A 16 20.20 8.72 27.17
C ALA A 16 20.63 7.44 26.44
N VAL A 17 21.63 6.72 26.98
CA VAL A 17 22.05 5.42 26.42
C VAL A 17 20.94 4.38 26.50
N LEU A 18 20.24 4.29 27.64
CA LEU A 18 19.12 3.35 27.80
C LEU A 18 17.97 3.64 26.83
N VAL A 19 17.61 4.91 26.66
CA VAL A 19 16.60 5.33 25.66
C VAL A 19 17.04 4.97 24.25
N THR A 20 18.31 5.23 23.90
CA THR A 20 18.84 4.87 22.57
C THR A 20 18.80 3.36 22.34
N VAL A 21 19.22 2.57 23.32
CA VAL A 21 19.17 1.09 23.24
C VAL A 21 17.72 0.60 23.09
N LEU A 22 16.79 1.19 23.83
CA LEU A 22 15.37 0.85 23.71
C LEU A 22 14.83 1.17 22.32
N LEU A 23 15.11 2.37 21.78
CA LEU A 23 14.69 2.76 20.44
C LEU A 23 15.27 1.86 19.34
N VAL A 24 16.55 1.51 19.45
CA VAL A 24 17.21 0.57 18.53
C VAL A 24 16.58 -0.82 18.62
N SER A 25 16.27 -1.29 19.85
CA SER A 25 15.62 -2.58 20.06
C SER A 25 14.21 -2.61 19.49
N LEU A 26 13.42 -1.55 19.71
CA LEU A 26 12.07 -1.41 19.13
C LEU A 26 12.12 -1.37 17.60
N GLY A 27 13.09 -0.64 17.03
CA GLY A 27 13.28 -0.60 15.58
C GLY A 27 13.65 -1.98 14.99
N LYS A 28 14.51 -2.76 15.68
CA LYS A 28 14.84 -4.14 15.25
C LYS A 28 13.63 -5.07 15.34
N MET A 29 12.85 -4.99 16.43
CA MET A 29 11.63 -5.80 16.58
C MET A 29 10.59 -5.45 15.50
N ALA A 30 10.39 -4.17 15.21
CA ALA A 30 9.49 -3.73 14.14
C ALA A 30 9.95 -4.23 12.76
N LYS A 31 11.25 -4.17 12.49
CA LYS A 31 11.84 -4.70 11.25
C LYS A 31 11.65 -6.20 11.12
N GLU A 32 11.95 -6.96 12.17
CA GLU A 32 11.78 -8.42 12.19
C GLU A 32 10.31 -8.81 12.04
N LYS A 33 9.40 -8.09 12.73
CA LYS A 33 7.96 -8.26 12.55
C LYS A 33 7.54 -8.02 11.10
N ASN A 34 8.05 -6.97 10.47
CA ASN A 34 7.77 -6.66 9.07
C ASN A 34 8.30 -7.75 8.13
N GLU A 35 9.53 -8.23 8.33
CA GLU A 35 10.13 -9.30 7.52
C GLU A 35 9.41 -10.64 7.65
N LYS A 36 8.77 -10.91 8.79
CA LYS A 36 8.07 -12.16 9.10
C LYS A 36 6.55 -12.02 9.19
N TYR A 37 5.98 -11.01 8.53
CA TYR A 37 4.55 -10.73 8.62
C TYR A 37 3.66 -11.93 8.25
N TYR A 38 4.10 -12.79 7.36
CA TYR A 38 3.42 -14.02 6.96
C TYR A 38 3.17 -15.00 8.13
N GLU A 39 3.96 -14.92 9.21
CA GLU A 39 3.78 -15.79 10.39
C GLU A 39 2.50 -15.43 11.20
N TYR A 40 1.98 -14.21 11.06
CA TYR A 40 0.83 -13.73 11.84
C TYR A 40 -0.34 -13.20 10.99
N THR A 41 -0.29 -13.31 9.67
CA THR A 41 -1.43 -12.97 8.81
C THR A 41 -2.55 -13.99 8.88
N ASN A 42 -2.26 -15.22 9.30
CA ASN A 42 -3.21 -16.31 9.53
C ASN A 42 -4.19 -16.53 8.36
N PRO A 43 -3.74 -16.80 7.13
CA PRO A 43 -4.62 -16.99 6.00
C PRO A 43 -5.53 -18.21 6.19
N VAL A 44 -6.84 -18.06 5.94
CA VAL A 44 -7.86 -19.10 6.12
C VAL A 44 -8.36 -19.61 4.78
N GLY A 45 -8.66 -18.72 3.84
CA GLY A 45 -9.15 -19.07 2.53
C GLY A 45 -8.10 -19.80 1.67
N ALA A 46 -8.53 -20.56 0.68
CA ALA A 46 -7.62 -21.29 -0.23
C ALA A 46 -6.83 -20.34 -1.11
N ILE A 47 -7.49 -19.29 -1.64
CA ILE A 47 -6.87 -18.25 -2.45
C ILE A 47 -5.95 -17.40 -1.57
N GLU A 48 -6.41 -16.97 -0.38
CA GLU A 48 -5.59 -16.24 0.59
C GLU A 48 -4.31 -17.03 0.92
N LYS A 49 -4.41 -18.34 1.22
CA LYS A 49 -3.24 -19.20 1.49
C LYS A 49 -2.29 -19.29 0.30
N LYS A 50 -2.82 -19.45 -0.91
CA LYS A 50 -2.01 -19.54 -2.12
C LYS A 50 -1.20 -18.27 -2.34
N TYR A 51 -1.86 -17.11 -2.32
CA TYR A 51 -1.23 -15.84 -2.62
C TYR A 51 -0.50 -15.19 -1.42
N SER A 52 -0.53 -15.80 -0.22
CA SER A 52 0.33 -15.45 0.90
C SER A 52 1.71 -16.10 0.83
N LEU A 53 1.90 -17.11 -0.02
CA LEU A 53 3.20 -17.74 -0.25
C LEU A 53 4.04 -16.90 -1.21
N MET A 54 5.35 -17.00 -1.11
CA MET A 54 6.25 -16.44 -2.13
C MET A 54 5.91 -17.03 -3.49
N GLY A 55 5.93 -16.20 -4.52
CA GLY A 55 5.84 -16.64 -5.90
C GLY A 55 7.07 -17.43 -6.35
N SER A 56 7.12 -17.81 -7.61
CA SER A 56 8.17 -18.69 -8.14
C SER A 56 9.49 -17.99 -8.46
N SER A 57 9.49 -16.65 -8.54
CA SER A 57 10.68 -15.88 -8.92
C SER A 57 11.51 -15.49 -7.71
N GLU A 58 12.82 -15.64 -7.79
CA GLU A 58 13.73 -14.88 -6.94
C GLU A 58 13.64 -13.40 -7.26
N VAL A 59 13.92 -12.54 -6.26
CA VAL A 59 13.75 -11.09 -6.42
C VAL A 59 15.08 -10.37 -6.39
N SER A 60 15.35 -9.63 -7.46
CA SER A 60 16.44 -8.65 -7.55
C SER A 60 15.92 -7.25 -7.20
N THR A 61 16.84 -6.37 -6.80
CA THR A 61 16.53 -4.99 -6.45
C THR A 61 17.52 -4.05 -7.13
N ILE A 62 17.03 -2.93 -7.67
CA ILE A 62 17.84 -1.86 -8.22
C ILE A 62 17.32 -0.50 -7.74
N GLU A 63 18.20 0.46 -7.55
CA GLU A 63 17.85 1.80 -7.10
C GLU A 63 18.21 2.83 -8.18
N PHE A 64 17.32 3.82 -8.34
CA PHE A 64 17.54 4.96 -9.22
C PHE A 64 17.39 6.26 -8.42
N LYS A 65 18.37 7.15 -8.54
CA LYS A 65 18.29 8.47 -7.94
C LYS A 65 17.30 9.32 -8.73
N SER A 66 16.40 9.99 -8.02
CA SER A 66 15.50 10.98 -8.61
C SER A 66 16.12 12.36 -8.60
N ASP A 67 15.84 13.15 -9.66
CA ASP A 67 16.17 14.58 -9.67
C ASP A 67 15.21 15.40 -8.78
N ASN A 68 14.05 14.84 -8.43
CA ASN A 68 13.14 15.42 -7.45
C ASN A 68 13.59 15.03 -6.03
N ALA A 69 14.02 16.04 -5.25
CA ALA A 69 14.53 15.85 -3.89
C ALA A 69 13.49 15.27 -2.91
N GLN A 70 12.19 15.50 -3.14
CA GLN A 70 11.11 14.93 -2.33
C GLN A 70 11.02 13.42 -2.55
N ILE A 71 11.20 12.94 -3.77
CA ILE A 71 11.19 11.50 -4.10
C ILE A 71 12.48 10.84 -3.63
N GLY A 72 13.63 11.53 -3.78
CA GLY A 72 14.96 11.07 -3.39
C GLY A 72 15.46 9.90 -4.23
N ILE A 73 14.96 8.70 -3.98
CA ILE A 73 15.28 7.49 -4.75
C ILE A 73 14.02 6.70 -5.10
N PHE A 74 14.07 6.01 -6.24
CA PHE A 74 13.19 4.92 -6.58
C PHE A 74 13.87 3.60 -6.26
N VAL A 75 13.12 2.65 -5.70
CA VAL A 75 13.54 1.28 -5.44
C VAL A 75 12.68 0.35 -6.28
N ILE A 76 13.27 -0.41 -7.18
CA ILE A 76 12.57 -1.34 -8.06
C ILE A 76 12.92 -2.76 -7.65
N PHE A 77 11.89 -3.55 -7.32
CA PHE A 77 11.96 -4.98 -7.08
C PHE A 77 11.47 -5.69 -8.34
N TYR A 78 12.21 -6.68 -8.82
CA TYR A 78 11.87 -7.37 -10.07
C TYR A 78 12.30 -8.84 -10.05
N PRO A 79 11.65 -9.72 -10.83
CA PRO A 79 12.07 -11.11 -10.99
C PRO A 79 13.52 -11.21 -11.45
N ALA A 80 14.37 -11.93 -10.72
CA ALA A 80 15.80 -12.03 -10.99
C ALA A 80 16.10 -12.63 -12.36
N GLU A 81 15.19 -13.43 -12.92
CA GLU A 81 15.29 -14.02 -14.25
C GLU A 81 15.39 -12.95 -15.35
N LEU A 82 14.86 -11.73 -15.11
CA LEU A 82 15.00 -10.62 -16.07
C LEU A 82 16.45 -10.18 -16.30
N ASN A 83 17.39 -10.56 -15.44
CA ASN A 83 18.81 -10.35 -15.72
C ASN A 83 19.29 -11.09 -16.99
N ASN A 84 18.64 -12.23 -17.33
CA ASN A 84 19.05 -13.11 -18.41
C ASN A 84 17.94 -13.42 -19.43
N GLU A 85 16.70 -13.08 -19.14
CA GLU A 85 15.53 -13.38 -19.97
C GLU A 85 14.91 -12.13 -20.58
N MET A 86 14.43 -12.27 -21.81
CA MET A 86 13.68 -11.22 -22.54
C MET A 86 12.18 -11.52 -22.45
N ARG A 87 11.58 -11.23 -21.31
CA ARG A 87 10.12 -11.28 -21.13
C ARG A 87 9.61 -9.96 -20.57
N LYS A 88 8.39 -9.60 -20.92
CA LYS A 88 7.72 -8.44 -20.33
C LYS A 88 7.03 -8.84 -19.04
N CYS A 89 7.19 -8.01 -18.01
CA CYS A 89 6.53 -8.17 -16.73
C CYS A 89 5.58 -7.00 -16.48
N PRO A 90 4.36 -7.25 -16.00
CA PRO A 90 3.45 -6.18 -15.59
C PRO A 90 4.02 -5.42 -14.40
N VAL A 91 3.51 -4.21 -14.20
CA VAL A 91 4.05 -3.24 -13.24
C VAL A 91 3.08 -3.02 -12.10
N VAL A 92 3.62 -2.87 -10.89
CA VAL A 92 2.89 -2.28 -9.75
C VAL A 92 3.71 -1.15 -9.16
N LEU A 93 3.12 0.06 -9.05
CA LEU A 93 3.74 1.17 -8.31
C LEU A 93 3.06 1.31 -6.94
N TRP A 94 3.86 1.65 -5.94
CA TRP A 94 3.39 1.78 -4.55
C TRP A 94 3.54 3.22 -4.03
N ALA A 95 2.44 3.76 -3.48
CA ALA A 95 2.38 5.04 -2.78
C ALA A 95 2.47 4.84 -1.26
N ASN A 96 3.46 5.47 -0.65
CA ASN A 96 3.74 5.36 0.77
C ASN A 96 2.70 6.07 1.65
N GLY A 97 2.56 5.64 2.91
CA GLY A 97 1.89 6.40 3.96
C GLY A 97 2.73 7.60 4.42
N THR A 98 2.12 8.51 5.18
CA THR A 98 2.75 9.73 5.70
C THR A 98 4.03 9.41 6.47
N GLY A 99 5.13 10.06 6.10
CA GLY A 99 6.43 9.91 6.77
C GLY A 99 7.09 8.54 6.55
N SER A 100 6.55 7.70 5.66
CA SER A 100 7.10 6.39 5.33
C SER A 100 7.90 6.42 4.03
N LYS A 101 8.88 5.53 3.93
CA LYS A 101 9.74 5.33 2.76
C LYS A 101 9.64 3.90 2.25
N SER A 102 10.29 3.61 1.15
CA SER A 102 10.32 2.28 0.52
C SER A 102 10.69 1.15 1.49
N ASP A 103 11.58 1.41 2.46
CA ASP A 103 12.04 0.41 3.43
C ASP A 103 10.93 -0.09 4.37
N THR A 104 9.93 0.74 4.65
CA THR A 104 8.74 0.35 5.44
C THR A 104 7.96 -0.79 4.76
N TYR A 105 7.98 -0.84 3.44
CA TYR A 105 7.12 -1.70 2.62
C TYR A 105 7.88 -2.84 1.93
N THR A 106 9.20 -2.92 2.11
CA THR A 106 10.11 -3.82 1.37
C THR A 106 9.66 -5.29 1.38
N SER A 107 9.13 -5.80 2.51
CA SER A 107 8.80 -7.22 2.66
C SER A 107 7.71 -7.66 1.69
N PHE A 108 6.56 -6.99 1.71
CA PHE A 108 5.45 -7.39 0.83
C PHE A 108 5.65 -6.91 -0.62
N LEU A 109 6.43 -5.84 -0.87
CA LEU A 109 6.77 -5.45 -2.24
C LEU A 109 7.70 -6.48 -2.90
N LYS A 110 8.64 -7.08 -2.15
CA LYS A 110 9.41 -8.23 -2.61
C LYS A 110 8.53 -9.46 -2.82
N HIS A 111 7.58 -9.71 -1.91
CA HIS A 111 6.62 -10.78 -2.08
C HIS A 111 5.85 -10.60 -3.40
N LEU A 112 5.30 -9.41 -3.65
CA LEU A 112 4.59 -9.11 -4.89
C LEU A 112 5.49 -9.29 -6.13
N ALA A 113 6.76 -8.84 -6.08
CA ALA A 113 7.70 -9.04 -7.19
C ALA A 113 7.99 -10.53 -7.47
N SER A 114 7.99 -11.40 -6.43
CA SER A 114 8.17 -12.84 -6.60
C SER A 114 7.06 -13.50 -7.43
N TRP A 115 5.89 -12.85 -7.53
CA TRP A 115 4.75 -13.24 -8.35
C TRP A 115 4.86 -12.77 -9.81
N GLY A 116 6.00 -12.22 -10.21
CA GLY A 116 6.32 -11.88 -11.60
C GLY A 116 6.10 -10.41 -11.97
N PHE A 117 5.95 -9.52 -11.00
CA PHE A 117 5.78 -8.08 -11.24
C PHE A 117 7.12 -7.33 -11.18
N VAL A 118 7.23 -6.26 -11.97
CA VAL A 118 8.16 -5.16 -11.70
C VAL A 118 7.47 -4.21 -10.73
N VAL A 119 8.00 -4.11 -9.50
CA VAL A 119 7.37 -3.33 -8.42
C VAL A 119 8.21 -2.11 -8.11
N VAL A 120 7.62 -0.93 -8.22
CA VAL A 120 8.29 0.36 -8.01
C VAL A 120 7.80 1.00 -6.72
N SER A 121 8.74 1.32 -5.84
CA SER A 121 8.54 2.14 -4.65
C SER A 121 9.52 3.31 -4.65
N ASN A 122 9.35 4.24 -3.72
CA ASN A 122 10.19 5.44 -3.62
C ASN A 122 10.30 5.93 -2.17
N ASN A 123 11.10 6.99 -1.95
CA ASN A 123 11.29 7.56 -0.62
C ASN A 123 10.49 8.85 -0.39
N ASP A 124 9.47 9.11 -1.20
CA ASP A 124 8.54 10.22 -0.96
C ASP A 124 7.70 9.96 0.30
N GLU A 125 7.84 10.80 1.30
CA GLU A 125 7.09 10.76 2.56
C GLU A 125 5.73 11.49 2.45
N ASN A 126 5.44 12.10 1.27
CA ASN A 126 4.26 12.93 1.01
C ASN A 126 3.59 12.63 -0.34
N THR A 127 3.28 11.36 -0.58
CA THR A 127 2.82 10.84 -1.88
C THR A 127 1.44 11.30 -2.35
N ARG A 128 0.63 11.90 -1.48
CA ARG A 128 -0.83 12.15 -1.63
C ARG A 128 -1.30 12.74 -2.97
N THR A 129 -0.45 13.50 -3.67
CA THR A 129 -0.80 14.10 -4.97
C THR A 129 -0.73 13.10 -6.12
N GLY A 130 -0.07 11.95 -5.95
CA GLY A 130 0.20 10.97 -7.01
C GLY A 130 1.40 11.32 -7.90
N GLU A 131 2.06 12.46 -7.72
CA GLU A 131 3.19 12.89 -8.54
C GLU A 131 4.37 11.92 -8.51
N SER A 132 4.66 11.31 -7.34
CA SER A 132 5.75 10.33 -7.23
C SER A 132 5.43 9.01 -7.95
N LEU A 133 4.15 8.62 -8.06
CA LEU A 133 3.73 7.49 -8.90
C LEU A 133 3.90 7.83 -10.40
N ASN A 134 3.47 9.02 -10.82
CA ASN A 134 3.66 9.50 -12.19
C ASN A 134 5.14 9.53 -12.58
N ALA A 135 6.00 10.11 -11.74
CA ALA A 135 7.45 10.10 -11.95
C ALA A 135 8.07 8.71 -12.00
N GLY A 136 7.47 7.74 -11.27
CA GLY A 136 7.84 6.33 -11.37
C GLY A 136 7.54 5.74 -12.73
N ILE A 137 6.42 6.12 -13.38
CA ILE A 137 6.10 5.71 -14.76
C ILE A 137 7.07 6.34 -15.75
N ASP A 138 7.41 7.63 -15.59
CA ASP A 138 8.43 8.30 -16.43
C ASP A 138 9.78 7.56 -16.36
N LEU A 139 10.19 7.15 -15.14
CA LEU A 139 11.39 6.34 -14.94
C LEU A 139 11.29 5.02 -15.70
N LEU A 140 10.18 4.30 -15.57
CA LEU A 140 9.99 3.00 -16.22
C LEU A 140 10.01 3.10 -17.75
N ILE A 141 9.39 4.13 -18.32
CA ILE A 141 9.45 4.41 -19.78
C ILE A 141 10.90 4.60 -20.21
N LYS A 142 11.63 5.45 -19.48
CA LYS A 142 13.05 5.72 -19.76
C LYS A 142 13.90 4.45 -19.68
N GLU A 143 13.75 3.66 -18.63
CA GLU A 143 14.55 2.45 -18.43
C GLU A 143 14.16 1.32 -19.39
N ASN A 144 12.90 1.27 -19.83
CA ASN A 144 12.44 0.34 -20.86
C ASN A 144 13.02 0.64 -22.24
N ASP A 145 13.36 1.89 -22.51
CA ASP A 145 13.97 2.34 -23.78
C ASP A 145 15.51 2.40 -23.72
N ASN A 146 16.11 2.25 -22.53
CA ASN A 146 17.55 2.33 -22.32
C ASN A 146 18.23 0.97 -22.53
N PRO A 147 19.03 0.77 -23.61
CA PRO A 147 19.71 -0.51 -23.90
C PRO A 147 20.68 -0.97 -22.80
N ASP A 148 21.19 -0.06 -21.98
CA ASP A 148 22.10 -0.36 -20.89
C ASP A 148 21.36 -0.77 -19.58
N SER A 149 20.04 -0.63 -19.56
CA SER A 149 19.23 -1.00 -18.43
C SER A 149 18.93 -2.51 -18.38
N VAL A 150 18.98 -3.08 -17.17
CA VAL A 150 18.48 -4.44 -16.95
C VAL A 150 17.01 -4.60 -17.32
N LEU A 151 16.24 -3.49 -17.31
CA LEU A 151 14.82 -3.45 -17.61
C LEU A 151 14.52 -3.17 -19.11
N TYR A 152 15.54 -3.07 -19.95
CA TYR A 152 15.38 -2.76 -21.38
C TYR A 152 14.41 -3.72 -22.07
N GLN A 153 13.32 -3.20 -22.64
CA GLN A 153 12.24 -3.93 -23.33
C GLN A 153 11.56 -5.03 -22.50
N LYS A 154 11.68 -4.97 -21.15
CA LYS A 154 11.15 -6.01 -20.24
C LYS A 154 9.98 -5.53 -19.37
N ILE A 155 9.55 -4.28 -19.55
CA ILE A 155 8.43 -3.69 -18.82
C ILE A 155 7.18 -3.76 -19.69
N ASP A 156 6.11 -4.30 -19.13
CA ASP A 156 4.78 -4.28 -19.76
C ASP A 156 4.04 -3.01 -19.34
N LEU A 157 4.26 -1.95 -20.11
CA LEU A 157 3.65 -0.64 -19.88
C LEU A 157 2.13 -0.62 -20.18
N ASP A 158 1.60 -1.65 -20.81
CA ASP A 158 0.16 -1.81 -21.05
C ASP A 158 -0.57 -2.42 -19.85
N ASN A 159 0.16 -2.96 -18.86
CA ASN A 159 -0.38 -3.61 -17.68
C ASN A 159 0.22 -3.01 -16.39
N ILE A 160 -0.25 -1.81 -16.01
CA ILE A 160 0.19 -1.06 -14.84
C ILE A 160 -0.93 -1.02 -13.79
N GLY A 161 -0.64 -1.54 -12.59
CA GLY A 161 -1.44 -1.36 -11.38
C GLY A 161 -0.78 -0.40 -10.40
N ILE A 162 -1.58 0.22 -9.57
CA ILE A 162 -1.09 1.09 -8.49
C ILE A 162 -1.70 0.70 -7.16
N GLY A 163 -0.87 0.74 -6.11
CA GLY A 163 -1.30 0.48 -4.73
C GLY A 163 -0.83 1.57 -3.78
N GLY A 164 -1.57 1.78 -2.68
CA GLY A 164 -1.18 2.79 -1.70
C GLY A 164 -1.79 2.58 -0.33
N HIS A 165 -1.04 2.99 0.70
CA HIS A 165 -1.41 2.90 2.10
C HIS A 165 -1.63 4.29 2.71
N SER A 166 -2.69 4.46 3.51
CA SER A 166 -2.91 5.70 4.24
C SER A 166 -3.06 6.90 3.31
N GLN A 167 -2.18 7.92 3.36
CA GLN A 167 -2.12 9.01 2.36
C GLN A 167 -1.86 8.50 0.94
N GLY A 168 -1.29 7.29 0.80
CA GLY A 168 -1.17 6.63 -0.49
C GLY A 168 -2.52 6.27 -1.14
N GLY A 169 -3.62 6.26 -0.36
CA GLY A 169 -4.98 6.14 -0.89
C GLY A 169 -5.37 7.34 -1.77
N PRO A 170 -5.40 8.58 -1.26
CA PRO A 170 -5.49 9.78 -2.10
C PRO A 170 -4.51 9.78 -3.27
N ALA A 171 -3.26 9.36 -3.06
CA ALA A 171 -2.24 9.30 -4.11
C ALA A 171 -2.65 8.42 -5.30
N VAL A 172 -3.15 7.19 -5.05
CA VAL A 172 -3.58 6.30 -6.14
C VAL A 172 -4.82 6.81 -6.84
N PHE A 173 -5.75 7.47 -6.13
CA PHE A 173 -6.91 8.08 -6.75
C PHE A 173 -6.50 9.26 -7.63
N ASN A 174 -5.60 10.14 -7.16
CA ASN A 174 -5.07 11.26 -7.93
C ASN A 174 -4.24 10.79 -9.12
N MET A 175 -3.40 9.74 -8.95
CA MET A 175 -2.67 9.13 -10.06
C MET A 175 -3.61 8.63 -11.17
N ALA A 176 -4.69 7.97 -10.81
CA ALA A 176 -5.65 7.41 -11.78
C ALA A 176 -6.59 8.45 -12.41
N THR A 177 -6.51 9.75 -12.03
CA THR A 177 -7.47 10.77 -12.47
C THR A 177 -6.86 12.05 -13.02
N VAL A 178 -5.86 12.61 -12.36
CA VAL A 178 -5.35 13.96 -12.69
C VAL A 178 -3.87 13.97 -13.12
N GLN A 179 -3.14 12.88 -12.94
CA GLN A 179 -1.74 12.81 -13.35
C GLN A 179 -1.60 12.52 -14.84
N PRO A 180 -0.49 12.95 -15.49
CA PRO A 180 -0.29 12.79 -16.94
C PRO A 180 -0.45 11.37 -17.47
N HIS A 181 -0.02 10.35 -16.72
CA HIS A 181 -0.11 8.94 -17.14
C HIS A 181 -1.33 8.19 -16.57
N ALA A 182 -2.40 8.90 -16.21
CA ALA A 182 -3.61 8.31 -15.63
C ALA A 182 -4.25 7.24 -16.54
N ASP A 183 -4.17 7.41 -17.85
CA ASP A 183 -4.70 6.50 -18.88
C ASP A 183 -3.93 5.15 -19.00
N MET A 184 -2.70 5.11 -18.49
CA MET A 184 -1.90 3.87 -18.45
C MET A 184 -2.33 2.94 -17.30
N ILE A 185 -3.08 3.42 -16.31
CA ILE A 185 -3.48 2.64 -15.14
C ILE A 185 -4.58 1.65 -15.49
N LYS A 186 -4.40 0.38 -15.12
CA LYS A 186 -5.38 -0.71 -15.33
C LYS A 186 -6.18 -1.05 -14.09
N THR A 187 -5.63 -0.83 -12.89
CA THR A 187 -6.31 -1.16 -11.63
C THR A 187 -5.71 -0.40 -10.45
N VAL A 188 -6.53 -0.16 -9.46
CA VAL A 188 -6.18 0.54 -8.21
C VAL A 188 -6.40 -0.38 -7.01
N TYR A 189 -5.47 -0.34 -6.06
CA TYR A 189 -5.60 -0.89 -4.73
C TYR A 189 -5.33 0.20 -3.68
N ALA A 190 -6.26 0.40 -2.74
CA ALA A 190 -6.08 1.33 -1.64
C ALA A 190 -6.34 0.64 -0.29
N VAL A 191 -5.34 0.62 0.57
CA VAL A 191 -5.43 0.06 1.92
C VAL A 191 -5.42 1.16 2.95
N SER A 192 -6.41 1.15 3.84
CA SER A 192 -6.58 2.13 4.92
C SER A 192 -6.47 3.58 4.41
N ALA A 193 -7.09 3.85 3.26
CA ALA A 193 -7.02 5.14 2.59
C ALA A 193 -7.57 6.26 3.49
N THR A 194 -6.87 7.39 3.53
CA THR A 194 -7.30 8.57 4.28
C THR A 194 -8.70 9.01 3.82
N SER A 195 -9.65 9.07 4.76
CA SER A 195 -11.05 9.40 4.48
C SER A 195 -11.26 10.85 4.05
N SER A 196 -12.40 11.12 3.41
CA SER A 196 -12.82 12.47 3.01
C SER A 196 -12.92 13.47 4.17
N TYR A 197 -13.18 13.00 5.41
CA TYR A 197 -13.10 13.81 6.62
C TYR A 197 -11.67 14.33 6.86
N HIS A 198 -10.70 13.43 6.89
CA HIS A 198 -9.32 13.79 7.17
C HIS A 198 -8.69 14.63 6.05
N THR A 199 -9.06 14.39 4.77
CA THR A 199 -8.56 15.23 3.68
C THR A 199 -9.00 16.68 3.83
N LYS A 200 -10.22 16.92 4.29
CA LYS A 200 -10.70 18.28 4.61
C LYS A 200 -9.96 18.90 5.81
N VAL A 201 -9.68 18.09 6.85
CA VAL A 201 -8.99 18.57 8.06
C VAL A 201 -7.52 18.89 7.79
N PHE A 202 -6.85 18.07 6.96
CA PHE A 202 -5.43 18.26 6.63
C PHE A 202 -5.20 19.38 5.62
N GLY A 203 -6.22 19.74 4.85
CA GLY A 203 -6.18 20.89 3.94
C GLY A 203 -5.56 20.59 2.58
N ASP A 204 -4.97 21.62 1.96
CA ASP A 204 -4.54 21.62 0.56
C ASP A 204 -3.63 20.45 0.17
N GLY A 205 -3.95 19.86 -0.98
CA GLY A 205 -3.20 18.76 -1.58
C GLY A 205 -3.56 17.37 -1.04
N TRP A 206 -4.57 17.27 -0.16
CA TRP A 206 -5.11 16.00 0.32
C TRP A 206 -6.38 15.57 -0.43
N GLU A 207 -6.97 16.48 -1.19
CA GLU A 207 -8.23 16.24 -1.89
C GLU A 207 -8.04 15.18 -2.98
N TYR A 208 -9.09 14.41 -3.18
CA TYR A 208 -9.23 13.47 -4.30
C TYR A 208 -10.68 13.41 -4.77
N ASP A 209 -10.88 13.04 -6.01
CA ASP A 209 -12.21 12.81 -6.59
C ASP A 209 -12.30 11.38 -7.12
N ILE A 210 -12.70 10.46 -6.24
CA ILE A 210 -12.81 9.04 -6.57
C ILE A 210 -13.89 8.78 -7.64
N SER A 211 -14.82 9.70 -7.86
CA SER A 211 -15.86 9.56 -8.89
C SER A 211 -15.31 9.58 -10.33
N LYS A 212 -14.05 9.98 -10.48
CA LYS A 212 -13.33 9.99 -11.76
C LYS A 212 -12.44 8.77 -11.98
N VAL A 213 -12.25 7.91 -10.97
CA VAL A 213 -11.45 6.70 -11.10
C VAL A 213 -12.21 5.69 -11.95
N ASN A 214 -11.80 5.52 -13.20
CA ASN A 214 -12.50 4.72 -14.20
C ASN A 214 -11.83 3.36 -14.47
N VAL A 215 -11.26 2.76 -13.45
CA VAL A 215 -10.59 1.44 -13.51
C VAL A 215 -11.01 0.58 -12.31
N PRO A 216 -10.92 -0.75 -12.40
CA PRO A 216 -11.20 -1.66 -11.29
C PRO A 216 -10.48 -1.25 -10.01
N THR A 217 -11.22 -1.21 -8.88
CA THR A 217 -10.71 -0.68 -7.62
C THR A 217 -11.02 -1.58 -6.43
N LEU A 218 -9.97 -1.97 -5.69
CA LEU A 218 -10.07 -2.65 -4.40
C LEU A 218 -9.78 -1.69 -3.25
N LEU A 219 -10.71 -1.59 -2.30
CA LEU A 219 -10.61 -0.78 -1.09
C LEU A 219 -10.58 -1.70 0.14
N THR A 220 -9.58 -1.57 0.99
CA THR A 220 -9.45 -2.40 2.19
C THR A 220 -9.12 -1.57 3.42
N ALA A 221 -9.58 -2.01 4.59
CA ALA A 221 -9.25 -1.37 5.87
C ALA A 221 -9.29 -2.38 7.02
N GLY A 222 -8.70 -2.01 8.14
CA GLY A 222 -8.83 -2.75 9.39
C GLY A 222 -10.12 -2.42 10.15
N THR A 223 -10.31 -3.09 11.29
CA THR A 223 -11.47 -2.88 12.17
C THR A 223 -11.09 -2.33 13.54
N GLN A 224 -9.78 -2.14 13.79
CA GLN A 224 -9.30 -1.59 15.05
C GLN A 224 -9.37 -0.06 15.07
N THR A 225 -9.22 0.49 16.24
CA THR A 225 -9.63 1.86 16.60
C THR A 225 -9.02 2.95 15.74
N PHE A 226 -7.73 2.86 15.39
CA PHE A 226 -7.07 3.93 14.63
C PHE A 226 -7.51 3.92 13.16
N ASP A 227 -7.80 2.74 12.62
CA ASP A 227 -8.33 2.63 11.24
C ASP A 227 -9.84 2.86 11.18
N ALA A 228 -10.61 2.17 12.04
CA ALA A 228 -12.07 2.20 11.99
C ALA A 228 -12.71 3.40 12.68
N GLY A 229 -12.13 3.87 13.79
CA GLY A 229 -12.77 4.87 14.64
C GLY A 229 -14.09 4.41 15.24
N THR A 230 -14.88 5.37 15.73
CA THR A 230 -16.25 5.15 16.23
C THR A 230 -17.27 6.07 15.54
N ALA A 231 -16.81 7.03 14.73
CA ALA A 231 -17.68 7.91 13.97
C ALA A 231 -18.41 7.14 12.85
N THR A 232 -19.67 7.51 12.60
CA THR A 232 -20.56 6.85 11.65
C THR A 232 -20.77 7.64 10.35
N SER A 233 -20.21 8.84 10.25
CA SER A 233 -20.26 9.68 9.04
C SER A 233 -19.11 10.70 9.01
N ALA A 234 -18.89 11.27 7.83
CA ALA A 234 -17.90 12.35 7.63
C ALA A 234 -18.25 13.65 8.38
N ASP A 235 -19.52 13.88 8.68
CA ASP A 235 -19.98 15.11 9.35
C ASP A 235 -19.90 15.02 10.88
N GLN A 236 -19.61 13.84 11.40
CA GLN A 236 -19.48 13.62 12.85
C GLN A 236 -18.06 13.97 13.29
N GLU A 237 -17.89 15.17 13.87
CA GLU A 237 -16.58 15.59 14.41
C GLU A 237 -16.12 14.68 15.55
N SER A 238 -14.81 14.54 15.69
CA SER A 238 -14.22 13.82 16.82
C SER A 238 -14.53 14.55 18.14
N ASP A 239 -15.05 13.82 19.14
CA ASP A 239 -15.33 14.30 20.49
C ASP A 239 -14.88 13.22 21.50
N GLU A 240 -13.73 13.42 22.11
CA GLU A 240 -13.14 12.46 23.06
C GLU A 240 -14.06 12.22 24.26
N LYS A 241 -14.80 13.24 24.75
CA LYS A 241 -15.70 13.13 25.90
C LYS A 241 -16.93 12.29 25.59
N ALA A 242 -17.39 12.37 24.34
CA ALA A 242 -18.49 11.54 23.84
C ALA A 242 -18.02 10.18 23.30
N GLY A 243 -16.72 9.90 23.31
CA GLY A 243 -16.16 8.67 22.76
C GLY A 243 -16.23 8.58 21.24
N ILE A 244 -16.36 9.72 20.57
CA ILE A 244 -16.41 9.81 19.10
C ILE A 244 -15.01 10.05 18.58
N MET A 245 -14.51 9.14 17.73
CA MET A 245 -13.24 9.25 17.05
C MET A 245 -13.41 8.96 15.55
N GLN A 246 -12.95 9.89 14.73
CA GLN A 246 -12.82 9.62 13.30
C GLN A 246 -11.60 8.73 13.07
N GLY A 247 -11.84 7.48 12.60
CA GLY A 247 -10.76 6.61 12.13
C GLY A 247 -10.19 7.11 10.80
N ILE A 248 -8.99 6.67 10.47
CA ILE A 248 -8.37 7.07 9.20
C ILE A 248 -9.17 6.54 8.01
N CYS A 249 -9.65 5.28 8.07
CA CYS A 249 -10.45 4.63 7.05
C CYS A 249 -11.66 3.91 7.65
N PRO A 250 -12.64 4.61 8.23
CA PRO A 250 -13.84 4.02 8.82
C PRO A 250 -14.72 3.34 7.77
N LEU A 251 -15.65 2.48 8.20
CA LEU A 251 -16.56 1.78 7.29
C LEU A 251 -17.36 2.76 6.40
N TRP A 252 -17.87 3.85 6.97
CA TRP A 252 -18.62 4.85 6.18
C TRP A 252 -17.78 5.42 5.02
N SER A 253 -16.46 5.56 5.19
CA SER A 253 -15.55 6.06 4.13
C SER A 253 -15.38 5.02 3.00
N LEU A 254 -15.27 3.73 3.32
CA LEU A 254 -15.25 2.66 2.32
C LEU A 254 -16.58 2.61 1.53
N GLU A 255 -17.71 2.73 2.24
CA GLU A 255 -19.05 2.77 1.63
C GLU A 255 -19.26 3.99 0.75
N GLU A 256 -18.80 5.17 1.20
CA GLU A 256 -18.84 6.40 0.43
C GLU A 256 -18.01 6.27 -0.84
N ASN A 257 -16.75 5.86 -0.74
CA ASN A 257 -15.87 5.69 -1.88
C ASN A 257 -16.43 4.64 -2.86
N PHE A 258 -16.93 3.51 -2.36
CA PHE A 258 -17.55 2.49 -3.20
C PHE A 258 -18.79 3.01 -3.95
N ARG A 259 -19.62 3.81 -3.29
CA ARG A 259 -20.82 4.42 -3.90
C ARG A 259 -20.46 5.46 -4.96
N LEU A 260 -19.40 6.25 -4.72
CA LEU A 260 -18.96 7.32 -5.61
C LEU A 260 -18.20 6.79 -6.84
N LEU A 261 -17.47 5.69 -6.72
CA LEU A 261 -16.82 5.03 -7.86
C LEU A 261 -17.84 4.81 -8.98
N PRO A 262 -17.48 5.10 -10.25
CA PRO A 262 -18.37 4.92 -11.39
C PRO A 262 -18.70 3.45 -11.66
N ASP A 263 -19.25 3.16 -12.83
CA ASP A 263 -19.61 1.80 -13.27
C ASP A 263 -18.36 0.99 -13.67
N VAL A 264 -17.53 0.71 -12.68
CA VAL A 264 -16.31 -0.15 -12.79
C VAL A 264 -16.41 -1.31 -11.82
N GLU A 265 -15.69 -2.40 -12.07
CA GLU A 265 -15.55 -3.48 -11.09
C GLU A 265 -14.92 -2.93 -9.82
N LYS A 266 -15.55 -3.16 -8.68
CA LYS A 266 -15.12 -2.58 -7.41
C LYS A 266 -15.44 -3.48 -6.24
N VAL A 267 -14.55 -3.47 -5.26
CA VAL A 267 -14.68 -4.27 -4.04
C VAL A 267 -14.26 -3.43 -2.84
N TYR A 268 -14.98 -3.57 -1.73
CA TYR A 268 -14.41 -3.22 -0.43
C TYR A 268 -14.59 -4.34 0.58
N VAL A 269 -13.68 -4.37 1.57
CA VAL A 269 -13.69 -5.35 2.66
C VAL A 269 -12.87 -4.84 3.84
N ARG A 270 -13.23 -5.25 5.06
CA ARG A 270 -12.40 -5.02 6.26
C ARG A 270 -11.90 -6.33 6.86
N LYS A 271 -10.63 -6.32 7.33
CA LYS A 271 -10.05 -7.47 8.06
C LYS A 271 -10.21 -7.26 9.56
N THR A 272 -10.71 -8.28 10.26
CA THR A 272 -10.95 -8.25 11.71
C THR A 272 -9.64 -8.19 12.49
N ASN A 273 -9.64 -7.44 13.59
CA ASN A 273 -8.50 -7.31 14.50
C ASN A 273 -7.22 -6.71 13.87
N VAL A 274 -7.35 -6.00 12.76
CA VAL A 274 -6.27 -5.27 12.08
C VAL A 274 -6.42 -3.79 12.34
N ASP A 275 -5.32 -3.10 12.61
CA ASP A 275 -5.27 -1.65 12.71
C ASP A 275 -4.42 -1.04 11.60
N HIS A 276 -4.47 0.27 11.48
CA HIS A 276 -3.88 1.09 10.43
C HIS A 276 -2.41 0.76 10.13
N GLY A 277 -1.59 0.62 11.17
CA GLY A 277 -0.15 0.41 11.03
C GLY A 277 0.25 -0.93 10.41
N ASP A 278 -0.60 -1.97 10.52
CA ASP A 278 -0.33 -3.32 10.00
C ASP A 278 -1.16 -3.66 8.76
N SER A 279 -2.13 -2.85 8.39
CA SER A 279 -3.11 -3.17 7.34
C SER A 279 -2.46 -3.54 6.01
N HIS A 280 -1.44 -2.81 5.57
CA HIS A 280 -0.72 -3.08 4.34
C HIS A 280 -0.07 -4.47 4.28
N LEU A 281 0.33 -5.04 5.42
CA LEU A 281 0.88 -6.39 5.52
C LEU A 281 -0.23 -7.45 5.57
N GLN A 282 -1.31 -7.13 6.29
CA GLN A 282 -2.40 -8.07 6.57
C GLN A 282 -3.26 -8.38 5.33
N PHE A 283 -3.25 -7.51 4.32
CA PHE A 283 -3.98 -7.69 3.07
C PHE A 283 -3.12 -8.16 1.90
N ASP A 284 -1.83 -8.42 2.11
CA ASP A 284 -0.87 -8.73 1.04
C ASP A 284 -1.34 -9.86 0.12
N ALA A 285 -1.88 -10.95 0.66
CA ALA A 285 -2.38 -12.07 -0.15
C ALA A 285 -3.48 -11.65 -1.14
N TYR A 286 -4.49 -10.92 -0.68
CA TYR A 286 -5.57 -10.47 -1.57
C TYR A 286 -5.15 -9.29 -2.46
N MET A 287 -4.22 -8.44 -2.04
CA MET A 287 -3.59 -7.45 -2.91
C MET A 287 -2.86 -8.16 -4.07
N THR A 288 -2.07 -9.18 -3.77
CA THR A 288 -1.37 -9.99 -4.79
C THR A 288 -2.36 -10.66 -5.73
N ALA A 289 -3.42 -11.29 -5.21
CA ALA A 289 -4.49 -11.88 -6.01
C ALA A 289 -5.19 -10.85 -6.90
N TRP A 290 -5.45 -9.63 -6.39
CA TRP A 290 -6.05 -8.54 -7.14
C TRP A 290 -5.20 -8.14 -8.36
N PHE A 291 -3.91 -7.89 -8.16
CA PHE A 291 -3.01 -7.53 -9.25
C PHE A 291 -2.80 -8.70 -10.22
N ARG A 292 -2.75 -9.94 -9.73
CA ARG A 292 -2.68 -11.13 -10.59
C ARG A 292 -3.92 -11.23 -11.49
N TYR A 293 -5.11 -11.00 -10.95
CA TYR A 293 -6.36 -11.06 -11.73
C TYR A 293 -6.38 -10.02 -12.85
N TYR A 294 -6.07 -8.75 -12.56
CA TYR A 294 -6.21 -7.67 -13.54
C TYR A 294 -5.01 -7.48 -14.47
N LEU A 295 -3.80 -7.82 -14.02
CA LEU A 295 -2.59 -7.54 -14.80
C LEU A 295 -2.01 -8.78 -15.50
N THR A 296 -2.45 -10.00 -15.12
CA THR A 296 -1.93 -11.25 -15.70
C THR A 296 -3.03 -12.22 -16.11
N ASP A 297 -4.29 -11.80 -16.06
CA ASP A 297 -5.46 -12.62 -16.41
C ASP A 297 -5.60 -13.92 -15.59
N ASP A 298 -5.13 -13.92 -14.36
CA ASP A 298 -5.20 -15.05 -13.43
C ASP A 298 -6.64 -15.24 -12.92
N LYS A 299 -7.40 -16.09 -13.59
CA LYS A 299 -8.83 -16.30 -13.31
C LYS A 299 -9.08 -16.90 -11.92
N GLU A 300 -8.16 -17.73 -11.41
CA GLU A 300 -8.28 -18.28 -10.06
C GLU A 300 -8.24 -17.17 -9.00
N ALA A 301 -7.33 -16.21 -9.15
CA ALA A 301 -7.25 -15.05 -8.28
C ALA A 301 -8.57 -14.25 -8.24
N GLY A 302 -9.26 -14.14 -9.37
CA GLY A 302 -10.56 -13.44 -9.49
C GLY A 302 -11.67 -14.04 -8.62
N ASN A 303 -11.61 -15.35 -8.31
CA ASN A 303 -12.58 -16.02 -7.46
C ASN A 303 -12.52 -15.55 -5.98
N ALA A 304 -11.48 -14.81 -5.59
CA ALA A 304 -11.44 -14.15 -4.28
C ALA A 304 -12.50 -13.04 -4.17
N PHE A 305 -12.82 -12.38 -5.29
CA PHE A 305 -13.57 -11.12 -5.33
C PHE A 305 -14.95 -11.25 -5.96
N PHE A 306 -15.11 -12.15 -6.94
CA PHE A 306 -16.28 -12.23 -7.80
C PHE A 306 -16.74 -13.68 -8.02
N GLY A 307 -17.99 -13.85 -8.43
CA GLY A 307 -18.65 -15.13 -8.68
C GLY A 307 -19.79 -15.37 -7.69
N ASP A 308 -20.35 -16.58 -7.70
CA ASP A 308 -21.50 -16.95 -6.86
C ASP A 308 -21.15 -17.01 -5.35
N ALA A 309 -19.89 -17.35 -5.03
CA ALA A 309 -19.38 -17.42 -3.65
C ALA A 309 -17.92 -16.93 -3.62
N PRO A 310 -17.67 -15.61 -3.70
CA PRO A 310 -16.32 -15.07 -3.61
C PRO A 310 -15.67 -15.44 -2.28
N GLU A 311 -14.39 -15.84 -2.28
CA GLU A 311 -13.73 -16.27 -1.04
C GLU A 311 -13.81 -15.23 0.08
N LEU A 312 -13.63 -13.94 -0.23
CA LEU A 312 -13.73 -12.84 0.73
C LEU A 312 -15.09 -12.76 1.44
N SER A 313 -16.18 -13.20 0.78
CA SER A 313 -17.52 -13.17 1.37
C SER A 313 -17.74 -14.23 2.47
N THR A 314 -16.90 -15.25 2.48
CA THR A 314 -17.01 -16.41 3.41
C THR A 314 -15.80 -16.57 4.32
N ASN A 315 -14.74 -15.79 4.13
CA ASN A 315 -13.52 -15.86 4.92
C ASN A 315 -13.75 -15.24 6.31
N ALA A 316 -13.64 -16.06 7.36
CA ALA A 316 -13.95 -15.67 8.74
C ALA A 316 -13.05 -14.54 9.31
N ASN A 317 -11.91 -14.25 8.67
CA ASN A 317 -11.03 -13.14 9.06
C ASN A 317 -11.50 -11.78 8.51
N TYR A 318 -12.53 -11.76 7.68
CA TYR A 318 -13.00 -10.57 6.99
C TYR A 318 -14.47 -10.30 7.26
N GLN A 319 -14.84 -9.03 7.18
CA GLN A 319 -16.22 -8.56 7.35
C GLN A 319 -16.52 -7.39 6.40
N ASP A 320 -17.80 -7.02 6.32
CA ASP A 320 -18.28 -5.88 5.52
C ASP A 320 -17.94 -5.99 4.02
N PHE A 321 -17.80 -7.22 3.52
CA PHE A 321 -17.50 -7.45 2.11
C PHE A 321 -18.63 -6.96 1.20
N LYS A 322 -18.25 -6.18 0.20
CA LYS A 322 -19.14 -5.78 -0.89
C LYS A 322 -18.39 -5.74 -2.20
N ALA A 323 -18.97 -6.30 -3.24
CA ALA A 323 -18.42 -6.33 -4.58
C ALA A 323 -19.46 -5.88 -5.60
N TYR A 324 -18.99 -5.25 -6.66
CA TYR A 324 -19.74 -4.99 -7.88
C TYR A 324 -18.89 -5.46 -9.05
N LYS A 325 -19.46 -6.33 -9.88
CA LYS A 325 -18.88 -6.79 -11.13
C LYS A 325 -19.72 -6.27 -12.27
N LYS A 326 -19.06 -5.64 -13.23
CA LYS A 326 -19.70 -5.11 -14.45
C LYS A 326 -20.08 -6.21 -15.43
#